data_dc91e70cbc8fb5659db38dad70e01727
#
_entry.id   dc91e70cbc8fb5659db38dad70e01727
#
_cell.length_a   1.000
_cell.length_b   1.000
_cell.length_c   1.000
_cell.angle_alpha   90.00
_cell.angle_beta   90.00
_cell.angle_gamma   90.00
#
_symmetry.space_group_name_H-M   'P 1'
#
loop_
_entity.id
_entity.type
_entity.pdbx_description
1 polymer ?
#
loop_
_entity_poly.entity_id
_entity_poly.type
_entity_poly.pdbx_seq_one_letter_code
_entity_poly.pdbx_strand_id
1 'polypeptide(L)'
;MQIPSEEECYRLIYEIGMMEHIAAHSVRVCQVAVLLTDHLNASGYDLNRDMIQASALLHDITKTRSFETGENHALTGCQFLSGLGYAEVGDIVRQHVRLDVYGASEMPAEAEIVNYADKRVLHDQVASLQQRLAYIMEKYGTRPEYHERIRYTWQKTGELENKLFSMVPFSPQEVAGLISPQAFSASLSAYRAVCDGKRYIYCPPA
;
A
#
# COMPACT_ATOMS: atom_id res chain seq x y z
N MET A 1 -11.69 -1.67 -18.01
CA MET A 1 -10.83 -1.62 -16.81
C MET A 1 -9.82 -2.74 -16.93
N GLN A 2 -8.52 -2.42 -16.85
CA GLN A 2 -7.44 -3.41 -16.90
C GLN A 2 -6.72 -3.39 -15.54
N ILE A 3 -6.57 -4.58 -14.93
CA ILE A 3 -5.91 -4.74 -13.63
C ILE A 3 -4.72 -5.68 -13.85
N PRO A 4 -3.49 -5.32 -13.43
CA PRO A 4 -2.35 -6.22 -13.53
C PRO A 4 -2.51 -7.40 -12.58
N SER A 5 -2.14 -8.61 -13.04
CA SER A 5 -2.08 -9.79 -12.17
C SER A 5 -0.98 -9.63 -11.11
N GLU A 6 -0.99 -10.48 -10.08
CA GLU A 6 0.05 -10.47 -9.05
C GLU A 6 1.45 -10.67 -9.65
N GLU A 7 1.60 -11.59 -10.60
CA GLU A 7 2.86 -11.82 -11.32
C GLU A 7 3.29 -10.58 -12.12
N GLU A 8 2.35 -9.90 -12.76
CA GLU A 8 2.59 -8.65 -13.47
C GLU A 8 3.01 -7.54 -12.51
N CYS A 9 2.40 -7.43 -11.33
CA CYS A 9 2.81 -6.48 -10.29
C CYS A 9 4.26 -6.75 -9.86
N TYR A 10 4.64 -8.00 -9.60
CA TYR A 10 6.01 -8.36 -9.26
C TYR A 10 7.00 -8.05 -10.38
N ARG A 11 6.60 -8.26 -11.63
CA ARG A 11 7.40 -7.89 -12.79
C ARG A 11 7.65 -6.38 -12.86
N LEU A 12 6.62 -5.56 -12.67
CA LEU A 12 6.73 -4.09 -12.67
C LEU A 12 7.62 -3.58 -11.53
N ILE A 13 7.47 -4.15 -10.32
CA ILE A 13 8.31 -3.84 -9.16
C ILE A 13 9.80 -4.10 -9.48
N TYR A 14 10.08 -5.25 -10.09
CA TYR A 14 11.43 -5.62 -10.50
C TYR A 14 11.99 -4.71 -11.59
N GLU A 15 11.23 -4.50 -12.67
CA GLU A 15 11.67 -3.74 -13.85
C GLU A 15 11.96 -2.26 -13.54
N ILE A 16 11.23 -1.66 -12.60
CA ILE A 16 11.49 -0.28 -12.16
C ILE A 16 12.66 -0.17 -11.16
N GLY A 17 13.20 -1.30 -10.71
CA GLY A 17 14.29 -1.31 -9.74
C GLY A 17 13.88 -0.91 -8.32
N MET A 18 12.67 -1.29 -7.88
CA MET A 18 12.24 -1.03 -6.51
C MET A 18 13.17 -1.75 -5.52
N MET A 19 13.63 -1.03 -4.48
CA MET A 19 14.47 -1.61 -3.43
C MET A 19 13.76 -2.76 -2.71
N GLU A 20 14.48 -3.86 -2.41
CA GLU A 20 13.91 -5.08 -1.84
C GLU A 20 13.11 -4.83 -0.55
N HIS A 21 13.55 -3.94 0.33
CA HIS A 21 12.82 -3.62 1.56
C HIS A 21 11.50 -2.87 1.30
N ILE A 22 11.40 -2.12 0.20
CA ILE A 22 10.14 -1.47 -0.21
C ILE A 22 9.21 -2.50 -0.83
N ALA A 23 9.73 -3.43 -1.64
CA ALA A 23 8.96 -4.55 -2.16
C ALA A 23 8.40 -5.44 -1.03
N ALA A 24 9.22 -5.74 -0.01
CA ALA A 24 8.77 -6.48 1.17
C ALA A 24 7.68 -5.72 1.95
N HIS A 25 7.82 -4.38 2.10
CA HIS A 25 6.78 -3.53 2.66
C HIS A 25 5.47 -3.65 1.86
N SER A 26 5.55 -3.52 0.54
CA SER A 26 4.38 -3.58 -0.36
C SER A 26 3.67 -4.94 -0.29
N VAL A 27 4.42 -6.04 -0.18
CA VAL A 27 3.85 -7.38 0.04
C VAL A 27 3.09 -7.43 1.37
N ARG A 28 3.63 -6.86 2.45
CA ARG A 28 2.94 -6.83 3.74
C ARG A 28 1.69 -5.95 3.70
N VAL A 29 1.78 -4.78 3.06
CA VAL A 29 0.61 -3.90 2.85
C VAL A 29 -0.48 -4.62 2.07
N CYS A 30 -0.13 -5.34 1.02
CA CYS A 30 -1.05 -6.16 0.25
C CYS A 30 -1.76 -7.20 1.12
N GLN A 31 -1.04 -7.90 2.00
CA GLN A 31 -1.66 -8.89 2.90
C GLN A 31 -2.66 -8.27 3.87
N VAL A 32 -2.36 -7.10 4.44
CA VAL A 32 -3.31 -6.36 5.29
C VAL A 32 -4.53 -5.93 4.48
N ALA A 33 -4.33 -5.39 3.29
CA ALA A 33 -5.41 -4.91 2.42
C ALA A 33 -6.33 -6.05 1.99
N VAL A 34 -5.77 -7.19 1.57
CA VAL A 34 -6.52 -8.37 1.15
C VAL A 34 -7.29 -8.99 2.32
N LEU A 35 -6.67 -9.11 3.51
CA LEU A 35 -7.36 -9.58 4.71
C LEU A 35 -8.63 -8.75 5.00
N LEU A 36 -8.50 -7.43 5.00
CA LEU A 36 -9.65 -6.53 5.22
C LEU A 36 -10.70 -6.68 4.13
N THR A 37 -10.29 -6.72 2.87
CA THR A 37 -11.18 -6.86 1.72
C THR A 37 -11.98 -8.16 1.79
N ASP A 38 -11.31 -9.29 2.06
CA ASP A 38 -11.95 -10.61 2.11
C ASP A 38 -13.03 -10.65 3.22
N HIS A 39 -12.76 -10.06 4.39
CA HIS A 39 -13.74 -9.99 5.48
C HIS A 39 -14.87 -8.98 5.21
N LEU A 40 -14.58 -7.84 4.61
CA LEU A 40 -15.61 -6.87 4.20
C LEU A 40 -16.53 -7.49 3.16
N ASN A 41 -16.00 -8.15 2.13
CA ASN A 41 -16.80 -8.82 1.11
C ASN A 41 -17.63 -9.98 1.71
N ALA A 42 -17.06 -10.73 2.67
CA ALA A 42 -17.81 -11.73 3.42
C ALA A 42 -18.97 -11.11 4.26
N SER A 43 -18.83 -9.85 4.65
CA SER A 43 -19.88 -9.07 5.34
C SER A 43 -20.89 -8.42 4.39
N GLY A 44 -20.78 -8.67 3.07
CA GLY A 44 -21.76 -8.22 2.06
C GLY A 44 -21.36 -6.94 1.31
N TYR A 45 -20.15 -6.44 1.48
CA TYR A 45 -19.63 -5.35 0.65
C TYR A 45 -19.13 -5.91 -0.70
N ASP A 46 -19.03 -5.06 -1.72
CA ASP A 46 -18.62 -5.43 -3.08
C ASP A 46 -17.34 -4.65 -3.47
N LEU A 47 -16.25 -4.95 -2.78
CA LEU A 47 -14.94 -4.37 -3.07
C LEU A 47 -14.21 -5.20 -4.13
N ASN A 48 -13.59 -4.53 -5.09
CA ASN A 48 -12.79 -5.20 -6.12
C ASN A 48 -11.45 -5.67 -5.53
N ARG A 49 -11.40 -6.95 -5.16
CA ARG A 49 -10.25 -7.57 -4.53
C ARG A 49 -8.98 -7.49 -5.37
N ASP A 50 -9.07 -7.75 -6.68
CA ASP A 50 -7.92 -7.73 -7.58
C ASP A 50 -7.36 -6.31 -7.73
N MET A 51 -8.25 -5.30 -7.78
CA MET A 51 -7.88 -3.89 -7.80
C MET A 51 -7.12 -3.49 -6.52
N ILE A 52 -7.63 -3.90 -5.36
CA ILE A 52 -6.99 -3.63 -4.06
C ILE A 52 -5.63 -4.32 -3.97
N GLN A 53 -5.55 -5.60 -4.37
CA GLN A 53 -4.30 -6.37 -4.38
C GLN A 53 -3.23 -5.70 -5.25
N ALA A 54 -3.56 -5.38 -6.49
CA ALA A 54 -2.65 -4.72 -7.41
C ALA A 54 -2.22 -3.34 -6.89
N SER A 55 -3.17 -2.52 -6.43
CA SER A 55 -2.87 -1.19 -5.90
C SER A 55 -2.00 -1.24 -4.65
N ALA A 56 -2.22 -2.21 -3.76
CA ALA A 56 -1.42 -2.39 -2.55
C ALA A 56 0.02 -2.86 -2.87
N LEU A 57 0.20 -3.76 -3.85
CA LEU A 57 1.53 -4.16 -4.31
C LEU A 57 2.29 -3.00 -4.96
N LEU A 58 1.60 -2.13 -5.69
CA LEU A 58 2.20 -1.08 -6.51
C LEU A 58 2.17 0.32 -5.88
N HIS A 59 1.65 0.48 -4.62
CA HIS A 59 1.44 1.81 -4.04
C HIS A 59 2.73 2.65 -3.95
N ASP A 60 3.86 2.01 -3.74
CA ASP A 60 5.19 2.62 -3.61
C ASP A 60 6.07 2.42 -4.86
N ILE A 61 5.48 2.14 -6.04
CA ILE A 61 6.18 1.72 -7.27
C ILE A 61 7.32 2.68 -7.70
N THR A 62 7.19 3.97 -7.49
CA THR A 62 8.22 4.98 -7.82
C THR A 62 8.98 5.51 -6.60
N LYS A 63 8.80 4.92 -5.43
CA LYS A 63 9.39 5.45 -4.19
C LYS A 63 10.91 5.39 -4.17
N THR A 64 11.52 4.33 -4.72
CA THR A 64 12.98 4.23 -4.83
C THR A 64 13.54 5.45 -5.57
N ARG A 65 12.97 5.78 -6.72
CA ARG A 65 13.37 6.93 -7.54
C ARG A 65 13.16 8.26 -6.81
N SER A 66 12.11 8.37 -6.00
CA SER A 66 11.82 9.60 -5.26
C SER A 66 12.88 9.98 -4.24
N PHE A 67 13.71 9.06 -3.76
CA PHE A 67 14.82 9.38 -2.85
C PHE A 67 15.91 10.20 -3.52
N GLU A 68 16.09 10.04 -4.83
CA GLU A 68 17.08 10.79 -5.62
C GLU A 68 16.49 12.07 -6.20
N THR A 69 15.25 12.01 -6.69
CA THR A 69 14.62 13.10 -7.43
C THR A 69 13.82 14.08 -6.55
N GLY A 70 13.43 13.67 -5.34
CA GLY A 70 12.54 14.45 -4.47
C GLY A 70 11.09 14.53 -4.98
N GLU A 71 10.73 13.75 -6.01
CA GLU A 71 9.38 13.73 -6.57
C GLU A 71 8.34 13.17 -5.59
N ASN A 72 7.07 13.52 -5.80
CA ASN A 72 5.97 12.90 -5.09
C ASN A 72 5.68 11.52 -5.68
N HIS A 73 6.18 10.45 -5.01
CA HIS A 73 6.05 9.08 -5.50
C HIS A 73 4.59 8.61 -5.68
N ALA A 74 3.64 9.15 -4.94
CA ALA A 74 2.23 8.80 -5.13
C ALA A 74 1.69 9.34 -6.47
N LEU A 75 2.06 10.56 -6.84
CA LEU A 75 1.66 11.16 -8.12
C LEU A 75 2.40 10.52 -9.29
N THR A 76 3.72 10.34 -9.17
CA THR A 76 4.50 9.73 -10.25
C THR A 76 4.20 8.24 -10.42
N GLY A 77 3.83 7.53 -9.35
CA GLY A 77 3.31 6.17 -9.40
C GLY A 77 2.00 6.09 -10.20
N CYS A 78 1.07 7.00 -9.94
CA CYS A 78 -0.16 7.12 -10.74
C CYS A 78 0.13 7.35 -12.23
N GLN A 79 1.01 8.30 -12.55
CA GLN A 79 1.38 8.61 -13.93
C GLN A 79 2.03 7.42 -14.62
N PHE A 80 2.93 6.72 -13.95
CA PHE A 80 3.59 5.52 -14.45
C PHE A 80 2.59 4.41 -14.78
N LEU A 81 1.70 4.10 -13.85
CA LEU A 81 0.68 3.05 -14.02
C LEU A 81 -0.35 3.43 -15.10
N SER A 82 -0.77 4.69 -15.15
CA SER A 82 -1.68 5.18 -16.19
C SER A 82 -1.05 5.07 -17.58
N GLY A 83 0.25 5.35 -17.70
CA GLY A 83 1.00 5.19 -18.95
C GLY A 83 1.09 3.74 -19.45
N LEU A 84 0.94 2.77 -18.54
CA LEU A 84 0.87 1.33 -18.84
C LEU A 84 -0.57 0.83 -19.07
N GLY A 85 -1.59 1.69 -18.99
CA GLY A 85 -2.99 1.32 -19.17
C GLY A 85 -3.72 0.90 -17.87
N TYR A 86 -3.10 1.10 -16.70
CA TYR A 86 -3.65 0.77 -15.38
C TYR A 86 -4.13 2.03 -14.63
N ALA A 87 -4.92 2.86 -15.30
CA ALA A 87 -5.29 4.18 -14.78
C ALA A 87 -6.06 4.12 -13.44
N GLU A 88 -6.97 3.16 -13.29
CA GLU A 88 -7.77 2.98 -12.06
C GLU A 88 -6.90 2.53 -10.88
N VAL A 89 -5.95 1.60 -11.11
CA VAL A 89 -4.94 1.23 -10.11
C VAL A 89 -4.08 2.44 -9.75
N GLY A 90 -3.66 3.21 -10.76
CA GLY A 90 -2.91 4.45 -10.57
C GLY A 90 -3.65 5.47 -9.71
N ASP A 91 -4.95 5.61 -9.86
CA ASP A 91 -5.74 6.55 -9.04
C ASP A 91 -5.80 6.12 -7.57
N ILE A 92 -5.91 4.84 -7.27
CA ILE A 92 -5.82 4.32 -5.89
C ILE A 92 -4.40 4.53 -5.35
N VAL A 93 -3.37 4.24 -6.14
CA VAL A 93 -1.95 4.45 -5.77
C VAL A 93 -1.69 5.92 -5.41
N ARG A 94 -2.23 6.87 -6.15
CA ARG A 94 -2.11 8.29 -5.86
C ARG A 94 -2.64 8.67 -4.47
N GLN A 95 -3.64 7.95 -3.99
CA GLN A 95 -4.34 8.23 -2.75
C GLN A 95 -3.76 7.48 -1.51
N HIS A 96 -2.73 6.63 -1.68
CA HIS A 96 -2.22 5.84 -0.56
C HIS A 96 -1.60 6.69 0.57
N VAL A 97 -0.99 7.84 0.25
CA VAL A 97 -0.45 8.77 1.27
C VAL A 97 -1.58 9.58 1.90
N ARG A 98 -2.47 10.12 1.07
CA ARG A 98 -3.59 10.97 1.48
C ARG A 98 -4.78 10.71 0.56
N LEU A 99 -5.93 10.40 1.14
CA LEU A 99 -7.18 10.30 0.41
C LEU A 99 -7.63 11.68 -0.09
N ASP A 100 -8.28 11.72 -1.23
CA ASP A 100 -8.90 12.94 -1.75
C ASP A 100 -10.01 13.44 -0.81
N VAL A 101 -10.82 12.49 -0.33
CA VAL A 101 -11.89 12.76 0.64
C VAL A 101 -11.88 11.67 1.71
N TYR A 102 -11.92 12.08 2.99
CA TYR A 102 -12.11 11.17 4.11
C TYR A 102 -13.58 11.15 4.51
N GLY A 103 -14.13 9.96 4.69
CA GLY A 103 -15.50 9.79 5.17
C GLY A 103 -16.59 10.26 4.19
N ALA A 104 -16.32 10.21 2.90
CA ALA A 104 -17.29 10.60 1.86
C ALA A 104 -18.54 9.70 1.82
N SER A 105 -18.41 8.46 2.29
CA SER A 105 -19.47 7.45 2.29
C SER A 105 -19.34 6.57 3.53
N GLU A 106 -20.46 6.01 3.98
CA GLU A 106 -20.46 4.92 4.96
C GLU A 106 -19.94 3.61 4.37
N MET A 107 -20.05 3.44 3.05
CA MET A 107 -19.51 2.28 2.35
C MET A 107 -17.97 2.37 2.25
N PRO A 108 -17.25 1.26 2.44
CA PRO A 108 -15.81 1.23 2.24
C PRO A 108 -15.46 1.37 0.75
N ALA A 109 -14.32 1.98 0.45
CA ALA A 109 -13.79 2.14 -0.90
C ALA A 109 -12.40 1.51 -1.01
N GLU A 110 -12.02 1.06 -2.21
CA GLU A 110 -10.71 0.43 -2.48
C GLU A 110 -9.53 1.32 -2.05
N ALA A 111 -9.62 2.62 -2.34
CA ALA A 111 -8.58 3.58 -1.96
C ALA A 111 -8.46 3.72 -0.42
N GLU A 112 -9.57 3.62 0.32
CA GLU A 112 -9.56 3.64 1.78
C GLU A 112 -8.84 2.41 2.35
N ILE A 113 -9.07 1.22 1.76
CA ILE A 113 -8.43 -0.02 2.20
C ILE A 113 -6.91 0.06 1.99
N VAL A 114 -6.45 0.47 0.80
CA VAL A 114 -5.01 0.57 0.49
C VAL A 114 -4.36 1.67 1.33
N ASN A 115 -4.99 2.84 1.46
CA ASN A 115 -4.51 3.93 2.30
C ASN A 115 -4.35 3.50 3.76
N TYR A 116 -5.34 2.80 4.32
CA TYR A 116 -5.30 2.30 5.69
C TYR A 116 -4.23 1.22 5.86
N ALA A 117 -4.17 0.25 4.95
CA ALA A 117 -3.23 -0.86 5.02
C ALA A 117 -1.76 -0.38 5.04
N ASP A 118 -1.39 0.64 4.25
CA ASP A 118 -0.05 1.25 4.31
C ASP A 118 0.27 1.80 5.72
N LYS A 119 -0.70 2.43 6.41
CA LYS A 119 -0.50 2.96 7.76
C LYS A 119 -0.43 1.88 8.83
N ARG A 120 -0.78 0.64 8.50
CA ARG A 120 -0.72 -0.52 9.41
C ARG A 120 0.56 -1.33 9.26
N VAL A 121 1.48 -0.89 8.40
CA VAL A 121 2.76 -1.58 8.17
C VAL A 121 3.94 -0.66 8.46
N LEU A 122 4.85 -1.12 9.30
CA LEU A 122 6.15 -0.49 9.59
C LEU A 122 7.26 -1.43 9.10
N HIS A 123 8.02 -0.98 8.12
CA HIS A 123 8.91 -1.83 7.35
C HIS A 123 8.14 -2.99 6.70
N ASP A 124 8.35 -4.22 7.11
CA ASP A 124 7.65 -5.44 6.68
C ASP A 124 6.79 -6.08 7.78
N GLN A 125 6.55 -5.35 8.88
CA GLN A 125 5.79 -5.84 10.02
C GLN A 125 4.45 -5.10 10.17
N VAL A 126 3.40 -5.83 10.56
CA VAL A 126 2.14 -5.21 10.95
C VAL A 126 2.34 -4.43 12.24
N ALA A 127 1.95 -3.17 12.24
CA ALA A 127 2.10 -2.25 13.37
C ALA A 127 0.77 -1.58 13.73
N SER A 128 0.65 -1.08 14.95
CA SER A 128 -0.46 -0.20 15.31
C SER A 128 -0.30 1.18 14.65
N LEU A 129 -1.42 1.91 14.50
CA LEU A 129 -1.36 3.30 14.04
C LEU A 129 -0.46 4.16 14.92
N GLN A 130 -0.45 3.90 16.23
CA GLN A 130 0.39 4.65 17.18
C GLN A 130 1.89 4.40 16.94
N GLN A 131 2.29 3.14 16.72
CA GLN A 131 3.69 2.81 16.41
C GLN A 131 4.13 3.43 15.08
N ARG A 132 3.26 3.36 14.07
CA ARG A 132 3.54 3.95 12.76
C ARG A 132 3.62 5.47 12.83
N LEU A 133 2.71 6.13 13.60
CA LEU A 133 2.74 7.57 13.81
C LEU A 133 4.04 8.02 14.50
N ALA A 134 4.47 7.32 15.55
CA ALA A 134 5.72 7.64 16.24
C ALA A 134 6.90 7.64 15.29
N TYR A 135 7.02 6.59 14.46
CA TYR A 135 8.05 6.50 13.42
C TYR A 135 7.99 7.64 12.39
N ILE A 136 6.78 7.96 11.89
CA ILE A 136 6.60 9.03 10.90
C ILE A 136 6.92 10.40 11.50
N MET A 137 6.54 10.65 12.75
CA MET A 137 6.88 11.88 13.46
C MET A 137 8.38 12.03 13.65
N GLU A 138 9.08 10.97 14.04
CA GLU A 138 10.53 10.97 14.19
C GLU A 138 11.25 11.23 12.85
N LYS A 139 10.82 10.54 11.80
CA LYS A 139 11.51 10.59 10.49
C LYS A 139 11.19 11.84 9.68
N TYR A 140 9.95 12.31 9.72
CA TYR A 140 9.46 13.37 8.83
C TYR A 140 8.93 14.61 9.58
N GLY A 141 8.75 14.53 10.89
CA GLY A 141 8.32 15.64 11.74
C GLY A 141 9.46 16.62 12.08
N THR A 142 10.36 16.89 11.12
CA THR A 142 11.54 17.75 11.34
C THR A 142 11.22 19.23 11.45
N ARG A 143 10.03 19.65 11.03
CA ARG A 143 9.56 21.03 11.05
C ARG A 143 8.16 21.14 11.68
N PRO A 144 7.86 22.21 12.43
CA PRO A 144 6.55 22.37 13.07
C PRO A 144 5.35 22.28 12.13
N GLU A 145 5.46 22.84 10.91
CA GLU A 145 4.41 22.79 9.91
C GLU A 145 4.04 21.38 9.44
N TYR A 146 4.99 20.43 9.55
CA TYR A 146 4.73 19.03 9.22
C TYR A 146 3.97 18.31 10.33
N HIS A 147 4.15 18.73 11.61
CA HIS A 147 3.46 18.13 12.74
C HIS A 147 1.94 18.23 12.63
N GLU A 148 1.40 19.37 12.29
CA GLU A 148 -0.04 19.56 12.15
C GLU A 148 -0.60 18.69 11.01
N ARG A 149 0.09 18.70 9.86
CA ARG A 149 -0.30 17.87 8.71
C ARG A 149 -0.27 16.38 9.03
N ILE A 150 0.77 15.90 9.73
CA ILE A 150 0.90 14.51 10.14
C ILE A 150 -0.22 14.17 11.12
N ARG A 151 -0.45 14.98 12.16
CA ARG A 151 -1.51 14.76 13.15
C ARG A 151 -2.89 14.72 12.53
N TYR A 152 -3.19 15.66 11.64
CA TYR A 152 -4.45 15.65 10.89
C TYR A 152 -4.64 14.34 10.10
N THR A 153 -3.62 13.93 9.35
CA THR A 153 -3.68 12.66 8.60
C THR A 153 -3.94 11.48 9.52
N TRP A 154 -3.26 11.43 10.68
CA TRP A 154 -3.45 10.34 11.63
C TRP A 154 -4.81 10.35 12.33
N GLN A 155 -5.33 11.53 12.67
CA GLN A 155 -6.70 11.64 13.14
C GLN A 155 -7.68 11.04 12.13
N LYS A 156 -7.57 11.44 10.86
CA LYS A 156 -8.41 10.91 9.78
C LYS A 156 -8.22 9.41 9.55
N THR A 157 -7.00 8.91 9.68
CA THR A 157 -6.73 7.48 9.62
C THR A 157 -7.36 6.72 10.80
N GLY A 158 -7.39 7.31 11.99
CA GLY A 158 -8.10 6.74 13.16
C GLY A 158 -9.62 6.70 12.96
N GLU A 159 -10.21 7.74 12.37
CA GLU A 159 -11.62 7.74 11.98
C GLU A 159 -11.91 6.63 10.95
N LEU A 160 -11.02 6.46 9.97
CA LEU A 160 -11.09 5.39 8.98
C LEU A 160 -10.93 4.00 9.61
N GLU A 161 -10.00 3.82 10.56
CA GLU A 161 -9.87 2.57 11.33
C GLU A 161 -11.18 2.20 12.00
N ASN A 162 -11.80 3.15 12.72
CA ASN A 162 -13.07 2.93 13.39
C ASN A 162 -14.18 2.53 12.39
N LYS A 163 -14.25 3.20 11.22
CA LYS A 163 -15.18 2.87 10.16
C LYS A 163 -14.99 1.42 9.69
N LEU A 164 -13.78 1.06 9.26
CA LEU A 164 -13.49 -0.27 8.69
C LEU A 164 -13.72 -1.39 9.71
N PHE A 165 -13.28 -1.18 10.97
CA PHE A 165 -13.40 -2.21 12.00
C PHE A 165 -14.79 -2.31 12.65
N SER A 166 -15.68 -1.38 12.38
CA SER A 166 -17.11 -1.57 12.69
C SER A 166 -17.81 -2.56 11.77
N MET A 167 -17.18 -2.93 10.65
CA MET A 167 -17.73 -3.75 9.57
C MET A 167 -17.14 -5.17 9.50
N VAL A 168 -16.08 -5.46 10.26
CA VAL A 168 -15.40 -6.75 10.29
C VAL A 168 -15.46 -7.38 11.67
N PRO A 169 -15.37 -8.74 11.81
CA PRO A 169 -15.59 -9.43 13.08
C PRO A 169 -14.35 -9.50 14.00
N PHE A 170 -13.33 -8.69 13.77
CA PHE A 170 -12.11 -8.64 14.56
C PHE A 170 -11.66 -7.20 14.79
N SER A 171 -10.80 -6.99 15.77
CA SER A 171 -10.26 -5.69 16.16
C SER A 171 -8.96 -5.36 15.40
N PRO A 172 -8.53 -4.06 15.36
CA PRO A 172 -7.23 -3.69 14.80
C PRO A 172 -6.04 -4.43 15.42
N GLN A 173 -6.12 -4.80 16.68
CA GLN A 173 -5.05 -5.49 17.41
C GLN A 173 -4.86 -6.93 16.93
N GLU A 174 -5.89 -7.55 16.40
CA GLU A 174 -5.87 -8.95 15.94
C GLU A 174 -5.28 -9.10 14.52
N VAL A 175 -5.19 -8.02 13.73
CA VAL A 175 -4.71 -8.07 12.34
C VAL A 175 -3.38 -8.80 12.19
N ALA A 176 -2.42 -8.54 13.09
CA ALA A 176 -1.10 -9.17 13.03
C ALA A 176 -1.17 -10.71 13.22
N GLY A 177 -2.08 -11.17 14.08
CA GLY A 177 -2.28 -12.60 14.35
C GLY A 177 -3.05 -13.34 13.25
N LEU A 178 -3.84 -12.60 12.45
CA LEU A 178 -4.63 -13.16 11.34
C LEU A 178 -3.81 -13.32 10.05
N ILE A 179 -2.66 -12.66 9.94
CA ILE A 179 -1.79 -12.76 8.77
C ILE A 179 -0.74 -13.85 9.00
N SER A 180 -0.77 -14.89 8.17
CA SER A 180 0.16 -16.02 8.26
C SER A 180 1.60 -15.57 7.91
N PRO A 181 2.59 -15.86 8.79
CA PRO A 181 4.00 -15.65 8.45
C PRO A 181 4.45 -16.46 7.22
N GLN A 182 3.88 -17.66 7.04
CA GLN A 182 4.16 -18.52 5.90
C GLN A 182 3.66 -17.91 4.59
N ALA A 183 2.48 -17.26 4.60
CA ALA A 183 1.96 -16.54 3.43
C ALA A 183 2.89 -15.40 3.01
N PHE A 184 3.47 -14.66 3.97
CA PHE A 184 4.44 -13.62 3.67
C PHE A 184 5.71 -14.16 3.00
N SER A 185 6.27 -15.22 3.56
CA SER A 185 7.46 -15.88 2.99
C SER A 185 7.18 -16.45 1.60
N ALA A 186 5.98 -16.99 1.36
CA ALA A 186 5.56 -17.51 0.05
C ALA A 186 5.47 -16.37 -0.98
N SER A 187 4.83 -15.24 -0.65
CA SER A 187 4.71 -14.09 -1.53
C SER A 187 6.08 -13.47 -1.88
N LEU A 188 6.99 -13.35 -0.89
CA LEU A 188 8.37 -12.90 -1.16
C LEU A 188 9.15 -13.89 -2.04
N SER A 189 8.94 -15.19 -1.86
CA SER A 189 9.55 -16.20 -2.70
C SER A 189 9.02 -16.15 -4.13
N ALA A 190 7.72 -15.92 -4.32
CA ALA A 190 7.12 -15.72 -5.63
C ALA A 190 7.68 -14.45 -6.32
N TYR A 191 7.80 -13.34 -5.59
CA TYR A 191 8.45 -12.12 -6.11
C TYR A 191 9.89 -12.41 -6.55
N ARG A 192 10.70 -13.06 -5.71
CA ARG A 192 12.10 -13.41 -6.04
C ARG A 192 12.20 -14.34 -7.24
N ALA A 193 11.30 -15.30 -7.37
CA ALA A 193 11.27 -16.20 -8.54
C ALA A 193 11.04 -15.44 -9.86
N VAL A 194 10.21 -14.38 -9.84
CA VAL A 194 10.04 -13.48 -11.00
C VAL A 194 11.34 -12.73 -11.29
N CYS A 195 12.07 -12.29 -10.26
CA CYS A 195 13.36 -11.62 -10.40
C CYS A 195 14.44 -12.54 -10.98
N ASP A 196 14.56 -13.77 -10.48
CA ASP A 196 15.60 -14.75 -10.87
C ASP A 196 15.39 -15.29 -12.30
N GLY A 197 14.15 -15.36 -12.77
CA GLY A 197 13.80 -15.77 -14.12
C GLY A 197 14.18 -14.77 -15.21
N LYS A 198 14.57 -13.55 -14.84
CA LYS A 198 14.92 -12.46 -15.74
C LYS A 198 16.38 -12.05 -15.52
N ARG A 199 17.23 -12.20 -16.55
CA ARG A 199 18.56 -11.59 -16.54
C ARG A 199 18.39 -10.06 -16.50
N TYR A 200 19.09 -9.39 -15.59
CA TYR A 200 19.17 -7.94 -15.47
C TYR A 200 19.41 -7.29 -16.85
N ILE A 201 18.46 -6.49 -17.29
CA ILE A 201 18.70 -5.44 -18.29
C ILE A 201 18.42 -4.11 -17.57
N TYR A 202 19.19 -3.82 -16.53
CA TYR A 202 19.29 -2.46 -16.02
C TYR A 202 20.39 -1.76 -16.79
N CYS A 203 20.02 -0.91 -17.73
CA CYS A 203 20.89 0.09 -18.31
C CYS A 203 20.55 1.41 -17.62
N PRO A 204 21.40 1.96 -16.72
CA PRO A 204 21.14 3.30 -16.18
C PRO A 204 21.16 4.30 -17.35
N PRO A 205 20.31 5.32 -17.35
CA PRO A 205 20.41 6.41 -18.31
C PRO A 205 21.76 7.11 -18.13
N ALA A 206 22.43 7.38 -19.26
CA ALA A 206 23.66 8.14 -19.35
C ALA A 206 23.45 9.61 -18.94
#